data_6ca3fb5ef41f20b0b6b132537d6abc24
#
_entry.id   6ca3fb5ef41f20b0b6b132537d6abc24
#
_cell.length_a   1.000
_cell.length_b   1.000
_cell.length_c   1.000
_cell.angle_alpha   90.00
_cell.angle_beta   90.00
_cell.angle_gamma   90.00
#
_symmetry.space_group_name_H-M   'P 1'
#
loop_
_entity.id
_entity.type
_entity.pdbx_description
1 polymer ?
#
loop_
_entity_poly.entity_id
_entity_poly.type
_entity_poly.pdbx_seq_one_letter_code
_entity_poly.pdbx_strand_id
1 'polypeptide(L)'
;HGFRPPHERGALPGGLPRGQSQQRHGGPVLAHQLDRRAGDRVHDDGGRLDVLGDGLGHRLQHGGQVLFDSRVVDIHIRNNEIAGVQLKDGTSIASKKVILATGHSARDIFELLHKKNIAIEAKPFALGVRVEHPQALIDKIQYHTEDRGEFLPPSAYSIVKQVEGRGVYSFCMCPGGIIAPCATSPGEVVTNGWSPSRRDQPTANSGIVVEVRPENFRKFGNSPLAAMYFQQEVEQKAWLAGGRTQTVPAQRLIDFSSGKLSADLPVTSYKPGITSVELGSVLPEFIHKTLQKGFQEFGKSMRGYFTNEAVVHATESRTSSPVRIPRDRESFEHVQIKGLYPCGEGAGYAGGIVSAAIDGERCAEKAVEALAQI
;
A
#
# COMPACT_ATOMS: atom_id res chain seq x y z
N HIS A 1 -38.65 -36.99 -21.82
CA HIS A 1 -38.66 -37.57 -20.49
C HIS A 1 -37.96 -36.58 -19.54
N GLY A 2 -38.52 -35.70 -18.82
CA GLY A 2 -39.76 -35.66 -18.07
C GLY A 2 -39.50 -36.16 -16.66
N PHE A 3 -39.16 -35.26 -15.66
CA PHE A 3 -39.75 -35.39 -14.33
C PHE A 3 -39.63 -34.06 -13.56
N ARG A 4 -40.77 -33.63 -13.01
CA ARG A 4 -40.99 -32.51 -12.10
C ARG A 4 -40.90 -32.95 -10.61
N PRO A 5 -40.79 -32.00 -9.64
CA PRO A 5 -40.59 -32.25 -8.23
C PRO A 5 -41.87 -32.49 -7.42
N PRO A 6 -41.83 -32.83 -6.15
CA PRO A 6 -42.92 -32.53 -5.20
C PRO A 6 -42.49 -31.64 -4.00
N HIS A 7 -43.28 -30.59 -3.84
CA HIS A 7 -44.12 -30.09 -2.75
C HIS A 7 -43.63 -30.10 -1.31
N GLU A 8 -43.58 -28.87 -0.79
CA GLU A 8 -44.10 -28.31 0.47
C GLU A 8 -44.36 -29.20 1.71
N ARG A 9 -43.88 -28.68 2.83
CA ARG A 9 -44.50 -28.42 4.17
C ARG A 9 -43.40 -28.11 5.17
N GLY A 10 -43.49 -27.18 6.10
CA GLY A 10 -44.50 -26.44 6.74
C GLY A 10 -43.79 -25.53 7.78
N ALA A 11 -44.34 -24.36 7.97
CA ALA A 11 -43.90 -23.40 8.99
C ALA A 11 -44.33 -23.85 10.41
N LEU A 12 -43.45 -23.63 11.39
CA LEU A 12 -43.86 -23.44 12.78
C LEU A 12 -43.04 -22.30 13.41
N PRO A 13 -43.69 -21.48 14.27
CA PRO A 13 -43.09 -20.28 14.83
C PRO A 13 -42.44 -20.60 16.19
N GLY A 14 -41.25 -20.03 16.41
CA GLY A 14 -40.61 -20.11 17.70
C GLY A 14 -39.72 -18.91 17.92
N GLY A 15 -40.29 -17.85 18.51
CA GLY A 15 -39.52 -16.71 18.97
C GLY A 15 -38.55 -17.12 20.07
N LEU A 16 -37.30 -16.72 19.94
CA LEU A 16 -36.32 -16.81 21.03
C LEU A 16 -36.13 -15.43 21.65
N PRO A 17 -35.94 -15.36 22.98
CA PRO A 17 -35.98 -14.13 23.72
C PRO A 17 -34.74 -13.28 23.54
N ARG A 18 -34.93 -11.96 23.45
CA ARG A 18 -33.89 -10.96 23.68
C ARG A 18 -33.41 -11.07 25.12
N GLY A 19 -32.09 -11.26 25.29
CA GLY A 19 -31.47 -11.03 26.58
C GLY A 19 -30.24 -11.87 26.81
N GLN A 20 -29.15 -11.25 26.77
CA GLN A 20 -27.96 -11.33 27.61
C GLN A 20 -26.70 -11.05 26.79
N SER A 21 -26.16 -9.85 26.98
CA SER A 21 -24.81 -9.49 26.58
C SER A 21 -23.81 -10.38 27.32
N GLN A 22 -23.31 -11.42 26.66
CA GLN A 22 -22.15 -12.14 27.17
C GLN A 22 -20.94 -11.24 27.06
N GLN A 23 -20.46 -10.71 28.16
CA GLN A 23 -19.12 -10.15 28.31
C GLN A 23 -18.14 -11.30 28.10
N ARG A 24 -17.61 -11.41 26.89
CA ARG A 24 -16.46 -12.27 26.59
C ARG A 24 -15.20 -11.48 26.95
N HIS A 25 -14.44 -11.96 27.91
CA HIS A 25 -13.09 -11.48 28.16
C HIS A 25 -12.23 -11.84 26.95
N GLY A 26 -11.92 -10.82 26.12
CA GLY A 26 -11.25 -11.01 24.85
C GLY A 26 -9.72 -10.91 25.00
N GLY A 27 -9.02 -11.84 24.38
CA GLY A 27 -7.61 -11.70 24.05
C GLY A 27 -7.35 -10.52 23.07
N PRO A 28 -6.10 -10.28 22.65
CA PRO A 28 -5.74 -9.15 21.79
C PRO A 28 -6.52 -9.18 20.47
N VAL A 29 -7.08 -8.02 20.09
CA VAL A 29 -7.78 -7.83 18.81
C VAL A 29 -6.79 -7.31 17.79
N LEU A 30 -6.61 -8.06 16.70
CA LEU A 30 -5.84 -7.64 15.54
C LEU A 30 -6.80 -6.97 14.54
N ALA A 31 -6.75 -5.65 14.44
CA ALA A 31 -7.51 -4.91 13.44
C ALA A 31 -6.77 -4.91 12.11
N HIS A 32 -7.15 -5.79 11.19
CA HIS A 32 -6.67 -5.83 9.82
C HIS A 32 -7.83 -5.57 8.85
N GLN A 33 -7.71 -4.53 8.04
CA GLN A 33 -8.69 -4.20 7.03
C GLN A 33 -8.34 -4.93 5.73
N LEU A 34 -9.01 -6.06 5.47
CA LEU A 34 -8.96 -6.72 4.16
C LEU A 34 -10.16 -6.24 3.33
N ASP A 35 -9.90 -5.40 2.33
CA ASP A 35 -10.92 -4.97 1.38
C ASP A 35 -11.08 -6.02 0.26
N ARG A 36 -12.27 -6.67 0.19
CA ARG A 36 -12.60 -7.67 -0.83
C ARG A 36 -12.80 -7.10 -2.24
N ARG A 37 -12.81 -5.78 -2.42
CA ARG A 37 -13.08 -5.17 -3.74
C ARG A 37 -11.95 -5.32 -4.76
N ALA A 38 -10.79 -5.86 -4.38
CA ALA A 38 -9.66 -6.12 -5.27
C ALA A 38 -9.53 -7.60 -5.71
N GLY A 39 -10.57 -8.41 -5.60
CA GLY A 39 -10.45 -9.85 -5.77
C GLY A 39 -11.54 -10.52 -6.57
N ASP A 40 -11.75 -10.17 -7.85
CA ASP A 40 -12.33 -11.11 -8.79
C ASP A 40 -11.22 -11.99 -9.39
N ARG A 41 -11.23 -13.27 -8.93
CA ARG A 41 -10.63 -14.46 -9.55
C ARG A 41 -9.16 -14.34 -9.97
N VAL A 42 -8.27 -14.50 -9.03
CA VAL A 42 -6.95 -15.09 -9.35
C VAL A 42 -7.17 -16.59 -9.54
N HIS A 43 -7.04 -17.05 -10.78
CA HIS A 43 -6.99 -18.48 -11.04
C HIS A 43 -5.84 -19.13 -10.29
N ASP A 44 -6.20 -20.18 -9.57
CA ASP A 44 -5.38 -21.10 -8.82
C ASP A 44 -4.34 -21.76 -9.75
N ASP A 45 -3.08 -21.48 -9.51
CA ASP A 45 -1.97 -22.37 -9.82
C ASP A 45 -1.23 -22.72 -8.51
N GLY A 46 -1.96 -23.42 -7.70
CA GLY A 46 -1.53 -24.49 -6.77
C GLY A 46 -0.34 -24.25 -5.87
N GLY A 47 -0.13 -23.04 -5.29
CA GLY A 47 1.04 -22.89 -4.43
C GLY A 47 1.08 -21.73 -3.42
N ARG A 48 0.13 -20.81 -3.46
CA ARG A 48 0.19 -19.60 -2.61
C ARG A 48 -1.01 -19.34 -1.70
N LEU A 49 -2.10 -20.04 -1.88
CA LEU A 49 -3.23 -20.02 -0.95
C LEU A 49 -2.90 -20.76 0.35
N ASP A 50 -1.97 -21.69 0.33
CA ASP A 50 -1.57 -22.48 1.50
C ASP A 50 -0.96 -21.62 2.61
N VAL A 51 -0.12 -20.63 2.29
CA VAL A 51 0.53 -19.79 3.32
C VAL A 51 -0.46 -18.88 4.05
N LEU A 52 -1.48 -18.34 3.35
CA LEU A 52 -2.57 -17.62 4.02
C LEU A 52 -3.55 -18.58 4.68
N GLY A 53 -3.81 -19.75 4.07
CA GLY A 53 -4.60 -20.84 4.61
C GLY A 53 -4.00 -21.42 5.87
N ASP A 54 -2.71 -21.71 5.88
CA ASP A 54 -1.99 -22.22 7.05
C ASP A 54 -1.95 -21.19 8.18
N GLY A 55 -1.69 -19.92 7.88
CA GLY A 55 -1.71 -18.86 8.89
C GLY A 55 -3.11 -18.63 9.50
N LEU A 56 -4.18 -18.74 8.72
CA LEU A 56 -5.56 -18.69 9.18
C LEU A 56 -5.92 -19.96 9.95
N GLY A 57 -5.53 -21.14 9.46
CA GLY A 57 -5.73 -22.42 10.10
C GLY A 57 -5.09 -22.50 11.49
N HIS A 58 -3.84 -22.08 11.61
CA HIS A 58 -3.14 -21.98 12.90
C HIS A 58 -3.83 -21.05 13.90
N ARG A 59 -4.31 -19.89 13.46
CA ARG A 59 -5.05 -18.95 14.33
C ARG A 59 -6.35 -19.58 14.87
N LEU A 60 -7.11 -20.26 14.01
CA LEU A 60 -8.34 -20.93 14.40
C LEU A 60 -8.08 -22.10 15.36
N GLN A 61 -7.02 -22.87 15.15
CA GLN A 61 -6.60 -23.97 16.04
C GLN A 61 -6.25 -23.51 17.45
N HIS A 62 -5.79 -22.25 17.62
CA HIS A 62 -5.48 -21.66 18.92
C HIS A 62 -6.61 -20.76 19.46
N GLY A 63 -7.84 -20.93 18.96
CA GLY A 63 -9.03 -20.20 19.44
C GLY A 63 -9.12 -18.75 18.94
N GLY A 64 -8.28 -18.36 17.99
CA GLY A 64 -8.37 -17.05 17.34
C GLY A 64 -9.61 -16.95 16.44
N GLN A 65 -10.12 -15.73 16.24
CA GLN A 65 -11.23 -15.45 15.34
C GLN A 65 -10.80 -14.50 14.24
N VAL A 66 -11.30 -14.71 13.03
CA VAL A 66 -11.17 -13.79 11.90
C VAL A 66 -12.55 -13.29 11.52
N LEU A 67 -12.73 -11.98 11.58
CA LEU A 67 -13.99 -11.32 11.23
C LEU A 67 -13.80 -10.62 9.88
N PHE A 68 -14.42 -11.15 8.83
CA PHE A 68 -14.48 -10.51 7.52
C PHE A 68 -15.56 -9.43 7.50
N ASP A 69 -15.44 -8.46 6.59
CA ASP A 69 -16.38 -7.34 6.41
C ASP A 69 -16.59 -6.50 7.70
N SER A 70 -15.62 -6.55 8.61
CA SER A 70 -15.66 -5.98 9.94
C SER A 70 -14.78 -4.73 10.04
N ARG A 71 -15.16 -3.67 9.31
CA ARG A 71 -14.44 -2.40 9.30
C ARG A 71 -14.53 -1.71 10.66
N VAL A 72 -13.37 -1.44 11.27
CA VAL A 72 -13.26 -0.60 12.48
C VAL A 72 -13.50 0.85 12.09
N VAL A 73 -14.42 1.51 12.77
CA VAL A 73 -14.79 2.92 12.55
C VAL A 73 -14.56 3.79 13.78
N ASP A 74 -14.33 3.18 14.94
CA ASP A 74 -14.01 3.91 16.18
C ASP A 74 -13.13 3.09 17.12
N ILE A 75 -12.41 3.80 18.00
CA ILE A 75 -11.58 3.25 19.06
C ILE A 75 -12.10 3.77 20.40
N HIS A 76 -12.45 2.86 21.30
CA HIS A 76 -12.94 3.20 22.63
C HIS A 76 -11.76 3.38 23.59
N ILE A 77 -11.71 4.51 24.25
CA ILE A 77 -10.67 4.89 25.21
C ILE A 77 -11.34 5.32 26.50
N ARG A 78 -10.81 4.85 27.63
CA ARG A 78 -11.20 5.29 28.98
C ARG A 78 -9.95 5.55 29.80
N ASN A 79 -9.82 6.73 30.38
CA ASN A 79 -8.67 7.10 31.23
C ASN A 79 -7.31 6.88 30.55
N ASN A 80 -7.18 7.25 29.25
CA ASN A 80 -6.00 7.01 28.41
C ASN A 80 -5.62 5.53 28.26
N GLU A 81 -6.56 4.62 28.41
CA GLU A 81 -6.39 3.19 28.16
C GLU A 81 -7.38 2.71 27.09
N ILE A 82 -6.94 1.77 26.26
CA ILE A 82 -7.81 1.14 25.26
C ILE A 82 -8.91 0.35 25.98
N ALA A 83 -10.15 0.50 25.52
CA ALA A 83 -11.30 -0.24 26.02
C ALA A 83 -11.95 -1.13 24.95
N GLY A 84 -11.54 -0.97 23.69
CA GLY A 84 -12.05 -1.75 22.57
C GLY A 84 -12.13 -0.97 21.28
N VAL A 85 -12.85 -1.55 20.31
CA VAL A 85 -13.09 -0.96 19.00
C VAL A 85 -14.56 -1.08 18.63
N GLN A 86 -15.05 -0.18 17.77
CA GLN A 86 -16.38 -0.25 17.18
C GLN A 86 -16.29 -0.56 15.69
N LEU A 87 -17.12 -1.49 15.24
CA LEU A 87 -17.27 -1.85 13.84
C LEU A 87 -18.35 -0.98 13.16
N LYS A 88 -18.30 -0.93 11.84
CA LYS A 88 -19.22 -0.14 11.01
C LYS A 88 -20.70 -0.55 11.19
N ASP A 89 -20.96 -1.80 11.49
CA ASP A 89 -22.31 -2.34 11.74
C ASP A 89 -22.86 -2.00 13.14
N GLY A 90 -22.09 -1.26 13.95
CA GLY A 90 -22.46 -0.90 15.33
C GLY A 90 -21.97 -1.89 16.38
N THR A 91 -21.39 -3.03 15.99
CA THR A 91 -20.83 -4.01 16.94
C THR A 91 -19.63 -3.42 17.68
N SER A 92 -19.61 -3.54 19.01
CA SER A 92 -18.46 -3.17 19.84
C SER A 92 -17.70 -4.41 20.31
N ILE A 93 -16.39 -4.40 20.13
CA ILE A 93 -15.49 -5.46 20.61
C ILE A 93 -14.68 -4.88 21.76
N ALA A 94 -14.94 -5.34 22.98
CA ALA A 94 -14.20 -4.93 24.17
C ALA A 94 -12.82 -5.60 24.18
N SER A 95 -11.77 -4.82 24.39
CA SER A 95 -10.41 -5.32 24.55
C SER A 95 -9.54 -4.31 25.28
N LYS A 96 -8.64 -4.80 26.14
CA LYS A 96 -7.62 -3.98 26.81
C LYS A 96 -6.32 -3.87 26.02
N LYS A 97 -6.16 -4.63 24.93
CA LYS A 97 -4.99 -4.63 24.05
C LYS A 97 -5.44 -4.66 22.61
N VAL A 98 -4.99 -3.69 21.81
CA VAL A 98 -5.33 -3.56 20.38
C VAL A 98 -4.05 -3.32 19.61
N ILE A 99 -3.72 -4.21 18.66
CA ILE A 99 -2.64 -4.02 17.70
C ILE A 99 -3.23 -3.35 16.47
N LEU A 100 -2.76 -2.13 16.16
CA LEU A 100 -3.23 -1.33 15.04
C LEU A 100 -2.31 -1.55 13.83
N ALA A 101 -2.66 -2.51 12.98
CA ALA A 101 -1.87 -2.96 11.82
C ALA A 101 -2.61 -2.71 10.49
N THR A 102 -3.16 -1.52 10.29
CA THR A 102 -4.09 -1.17 9.21
C THR A 102 -3.41 -0.83 7.88
N GLY A 103 -2.06 -0.78 7.83
CA GLY A 103 -1.30 -0.39 6.66
C GLY A 103 -1.31 1.13 6.40
N HIS A 104 -0.47 1.55 5.44
CA HIS A 104 -0.23 2.98 5.18
C HIS A 104 -1.31 3.66 4.33
N SER A 105 -2.26 2.90 3.79
CA SER A 105 -3.36 3.43 2.96
C SER A 105 -4.67 3.64 3.73
N ALA A 106 -4.73 3.27 5.02
CA ALA A 106 -5.89 3.45 5.89
C ALA A 106 -5.99 4.91 6.40
N ARG A 107 -6.26 5.86 5.49
CA ARG A 107 -6.36 7.29 5.80
C ARG A 107 -7.45 7.61 6.80
N ASP A 108 -8.56 6.91 6.74
CA ASP A 108 -9.66 6.99 7.70
C ASP A 108 -9.22 6.72 9.14
N ILE A 109 -8.26 5.84 9.34
CA ILE A 109 -7.69 5.56 10.67
C ILE A 109 -6.83 6.74 11.14
N PHE A 110 -6.00 7.32 10.27
CA PHE A 110 -5.22 8.51 10.63
C PHE A 110 -6.12 9.70 10.98
N GLU A 111 -7.20 9.93 10.20
CA GLU A 111 -8.20 10.95 10.47
C GLU A 111 -8.95 10.69 11.77
N LEU A 112 -9.31 9.42 12.06
CA LEU A 112 -9.93 9.02 13.31
C LEU A 112 -9.03 9.32 14.52
N LEU A 113 -7.75 8.93 14.45
CA LEU A 113 -6.79 9.20 15.53
C LEU A 113 -6.62 10.71 15.75
N HIS A 114 -6.48 11.48 14.68
CA HIS A 114 -6.37 12.94 14.74
C HIS A 114 -7.62 13.58 15.36
N LYS A 115 -8.80 13.18 14.92
CA LYS A 115 -10.10 13.68 15.45
C LYS A 115 -10.27 13.38 16.94
N LYS A 116 -9.73 12.28 17.42
CA LYS A 116 -9.75 11.88 18.83
C LYS A 116 -8.62 12.50 19.65
N ASN A 117 -7.80 13.38 19.08
CA ASN A 117 -6.61 13.96 19.71
C ASN A 117 -5.62 12.91 20.21
N ILE A 118 -5.57 11.75 19.54
CA ILE A 118 -4.53 10.74 19.74
C ILE A 118 -3.30 11.17 18.98
N ALA A 119 -2.13 11.15 19.62
CA ALA A 119 -0.89 11.65 19.05
C ALA A 119 -0.51 10.88 17.78
N ILE A 120 -0.33 11.60 16.70
CA ILE A 120 0.25 11.16 15.43
C ILE A 120 1.18 12.25 14.91
N GLU A 121 2.10 11.91 14.02
CA GLU A 121 3.12 12.80 13.49
C GLU A 121 3.17 12.75 11.97
N ALA A 122 3.39 13.91 11.32
CA ALA A 122 3.73 13.92 9.90
C ALA A 122 5.12 13.28 9.71
N LYS A 123 5.24 12.37 8.74
CA LYS A 123 6.46 11.62 8.47
C LYS A 123 6.97 11.92 7.06
N PRO A 124 8.29 12.18 6.87
CA PRO A 124 8.90 12.18 5.54
C PRO A 124 8.63 10.87 4.81
N PHE A 125 8.43 10.95 3.51
CA PHE A 125 8.18 9.79 2.64
C PHE A 125 8.81 10.04 1.26
N ALA A 126 8.55 9.19 0.29
CA ALA A 126 8.99 9.41 -1.07
C ALA A 126 7.81 9.33 -2.04
N LEU A 127 7.86 10.12 -3.10
CA LEU A 127 6.84 10.19 -4.13
C LEU A 127 7.50 10.40 -5.50
N GLY A 128 6.93 9.81 -6.52
CA GLY A 128 7.43 9.95 -7.87
C GLY A 128 6.54 9.30 -8.91
N VAL A 129 7.14 8.52 -9.75
CA VAL A 129 6.55 7.88 -10.92
C VAL A 129 6.88 6.40 -10.96
N ARG A 130 6.14 5.63 -11.73
CA ARG A 130 6.53 4.26 -12.08
C ARG A 130 7.01 4.23 -13.52
N VAL A 131 8.21 3.73 -13.73
CA VAL A 131 8.79 3.56 -15.06
C VAL A 131 8.69 2.11 -15.50
N GLU A 132 8.29 1.90 -16.73
CA GLU A 132 8.21 0.59 -17.36
C GLU A 132 9.15 0.53 -18.58
N HIS A 133 9.94 -0.54 -18.65
CA HIS A 133 10.85 -0.85 -19.74
C HIS A 133 10.51 -2.23 -20.34
N PRO A 134 10.89 -2.54 -21.57
CA PRO A 134 10.97 -3.92 -22.03
C PRO A 134 11.91 -4.73 -21.13
N GLN A 135 11.48 -5.91 -20.65
CA GLN A 135 12.31 -6.76 -19.78
C GLN A 135 13.61 -7.16 -20.50
N ALA A 136 13.54 -7.48 -21.81
CA ALA A 136 14.71 -7.84 -22.58
C ALA A 136 15.79 -6.75 -22.60
N LEU A 137 15.38 -5.47 -22.62
CA LEU A 137 16.31 -4.36 -22.53
C LEU A 137 17.03 -4.33 -21.17
N ILE A 138 16.30 -4.55 -20.09
CA ILE A 138 16.89 -4.60 -18.73
C ILE A 138 17.81 -5.82 -18.59
N ASP A 139 17.42 -6.97 -19.14
CA ASP A 139 18.26 -8.19 -19.16
C ASP A 139 19.58 -7.92 -19.89
N LYS A 140 19.52 -7.33 -21.09
CA LYS A 140 20.70 -6.94 -21.86
C LYS A 140 21.62 -6.00 -21.10
N ILE A 141 21.06 -5.00 -20.43
CA ILE A 141 21.83 -4.03 -19.65
C ILE A 141 22.53 -4.72 -18.47
N GLN A 142 21.85 -5.61 -17.76
CA GLN A 142 22.36 -6.22 -16.53
C GLN A 142 23.28 -7.42 -16.81
N TYR A 143 22.96 -8.24 -17.80
CA TYR A 143 23.72 -9.44 -18.12
C TYR A 143 24.78 -9.22 -19.21
N HIS A 144 24.76 -8.06 -19.89
CA HIS A 144 25.68 -7.74 -20.97
C HIS A 144 25.62 -8.75 -22.14
N THR A 145 24.44 -9.30 -22.40
CA THR A 145 24.18 -10.24 -23.50
C THR A 145 22.86 -9.88 -24.20
N GLU A 146 22.75 -10.21 -25.48
CA GLU A 146 21.50 -9.97 -26.25
C GLU A 146 20.36 -10.88 -25.79
N ASP A 147 20.69 -12.10 -25.34
CA ASP A 147 19.74 -13.08 -24.83
C ASP A 147 20.25 -13.63 -23.49
N ARG A 148 19.39 -13.61 -22.47
CA ARG A 148 19.72 -14.18 -21.17
C ARG A 148 19.73 -15.72 -21.16
N GLY A 149 19.19 -16.37 -22.20
CA GLY A 149 19.06 -17.82 -22.29
C GLY A 149 18.04 -18.39 -21.30
N GLU A 150 18.09 -19.69 -21.13
CA GLU A 150 17.12 -20.48 -20.36
C GLU A 150 17.33 -20.36 -18.82
N PHE A 151 18.58 -20.21 -18.37
CA PHE A 151 18.94 -20.37 -16.95
C PHE A 151 18.94 -19.07 -16.15
N LEU A 152 19.11 -17.93 -16.80
CA LEU A 152 19.11 -16.64 -16.09
C LEU A 152 17.68 -16.13 -15.86
N PRO A 153 17.33 -15.74 -14.62
CA PRO A 153 16.01 -15.16 -14.35
C PRO A 153 15.87 -13.78 -14.99
N PRO A 154 14.66 -13.24 -15.16
CA PRO A 154 14.49 -11.85 -15.51
C PRO A 154 15.25 -10.93 -14.55
N SER A 155 16.13 -10.09 -15.10
CA SER A 155 17.02 -9.29 -14.26
C SER A 155 16.30 -8.17 -13.53
N ALA A 156 16.73 -7.92 -12.31
CA ALA A 156 16.32 -6.78 -11.50
C ALA A 156 17.45 -5.73 -11.46
N TYR A 157 17.09 -4.51 -11.08
CA TYR A 157 18.06 -3.45 -10.79
C TYR A 157 17.69 -2.68 -9.53
N SER A 158 18.71 -2.09 -8.92
CA SER A 158 18.56 -1.09 -7.87
C SER A 158 19.48 0.08 -8.19
N ILE A 159 18.93 1.29 -8.18
CA ILE A 159 19.69 2.48 -8.54
C ILE A 159 19.32 3.64 -7.61
N VAL A 160 20.32 4.41 -7.22
CA VAL A 160 20.17 5.58 -6.36
C VAL A 160 21.13 6.68 -6.83
N LYS A 161 20.66 7.91 -6.82
CA LYS A 161 21.47 9.12 -7.07
C LYS A 161 21.09 10.24 -6.12
N GLN A 162 22.04 11.11 -5.88
CA GLN A 162 21.80 12.40 -5.25
C GLN A 162 21.69 13.46 -6.33
N VAL A 163 20.57 14.17 -6.36
CA VAL A 163 20.30 15.25 -7.31
C VAL A 163 20.03 16.51 -6.48
N GLU A 164 20.94 17.47 -6.54
CA GLU A 164 20.83 18.74 -5.82
C GLU A 164 20.49 18.58 -4.33
N GLY A 165 21.19 17.65 -3.66
CA GLY A 165 21.00 17.37 -2.25
C GLY A 165 19.73 16.59 -1.89
N ARG A 166 19.05 16.00 -2.88
CA ARG A 166 17.84 15.19 -2.72
C ARG A 166 18.03 13.79 -3.29
N GLY A 167 17.65 12.78 -2.52
CA GLY A 167 17.73 11.39 -2.97
C GLY A 167 16.69 11.08 -4.04
N VAL A 168 17.13 10.43 -5.12
CA VAL A 168 16.30 9.83 -6.17
C VAL A 168 16.69 8.36 -6.28
N TYR A 169 15.71 7.46 -6.19
CA TYR A 169 16.03 6.03 -6.15
C TYR A 169 14.92 5.15 -6.71
N SER A 170 15.32 3.96 -7.13
CA SER A 170 14.38 2.89 -7.51
C SER A 170 13.72 2.29 -6.27
N PHE A 171 12.43 2.04 -6.38
CA PHE A 171 11.62 1.44 -5.31
C PHE A 171 10.74 0.33 -5.89
N CYS A 172 10.66 -0.80 -5.18
CA CYS A 172 9.85 -1.96 -5.60
C CYS A 172 10.01 -2.28 -7.10
N MET A 173 11.25 -2.56 -7.54
CA MET A 173 11.51 -3.02 -8.89
C MET A 173 10.91 -4.41 -9.10
N CYS A 174 10.15 -4.57 -10.18
CA CYS A 174 9.39 -5.77 -10.52
C CYS A 174 9.88 -6.33 -11.86
N PRO A 175 10.84 -7.27 -11.87
CA PRO A 175 11.29 -7.94 -13.08
C PRO A 175 10.21 -8.88 -13.62
N GLY A 176 10.04 -8.93 -14.96
CA GLY A 176 8.98 -9.70 -15.60
C GLY A 176 7.61 -9.43 -14.97
N GLY A 177 7.35 -8.17 -14.67
CA GLY A 177 6.20 -7.75 -13.89
C GLY A 177 5.25 -6.82 -14.63
N ILE A 178 4.17 -6.46 -13.98
CA ILE A 178 3.13 -5.56 -14.50
C ILE A 178 2.92 -4.38 -13.56
N ILE A 179 2.34 -3.31 -14.09
CA ILE A 179 1.85 -2.18 -13.32
C ILE A 179 0.35 -2.40 -13.02
N ALA A 180 -0.04 -2.13 -11.78
CA ALA A 180 -1.42 -2.28 -11.32
C ALA A 180 -1.96 -0.97 -10.71
N PRO A 181 -3.29 -0.71 -10.81
CA PRO A 181 -3.96 0.37 -10.09
C PRO A 181 -3.96 0.06 -8.57
N CYS A 182 -3.67 1.07 -7.76
CA CYS A 182 -3.54 0.91 -6.32
C CYS A 182 -4.23 2.05 -5.51
N ALA A 183 -5.09 2.84 -6.16
CA ALA A 183 -5.88 3.86 -5.48
C ALA A 183 -6.90 3.21 -4.54
N THR A 184 -7.05 3.77 -3.34
CA THR A 184 -7.96 3.26 -2.30
C THR A 184 -9.18 4.15 -2.07
N SER A 185 -9.23 5.31 -2.71
CA SER A 185 -10.34 6.25 -2.62
C SER A 185 -10.82 6.71 -4.00
N PRO A 186 -12.11 7.03 -4.16
CA PRO A 186 -12.61 7.61 -5.40
C PRO A 186 -11.91 8.94 -5.72
N GLY A 187 -11.70 9.22 -7.01
CA GLY A 187 -11.07 10.48 -7.44
C GLY A 187 -9.56 10.50 -7.30
N GLU A 188 -8.91 9.36 -7.14
CA GLU A 188 -7.46 9.20 -7.04
C GLU A 188 -6.95 8.20 -8.08
N VAL A 189 -5.71 8.40 -8.54
CA VAL A 189 -4.94 7.44 -9.33
C VAL A 189 -3.59 7.20 -8.68
N VAL A 190 -3.29 5.94 -8.44
CA VAL A 190 -2.01 5.48 -7.87
C VAL A 190 -1.57 4.25 -8.64
N THR A 191 -0.29 4.22 -9.02
CA THR A 191 0.33 3.05 -9.63
C THR A 191 1.16 2.29 -8.60
N ASN A 192 1.18 0.97 -8.74
CA ASN A 192 2.12 0.08 -8.06
C ASN A 192 2.54 -1.02 -9.03
N GLY A 193 3.58 -1.75 -8.73
CA GLY A 193 4.04 -2.87 -9.55
C GLY A 193 4.07 -4.18 -8.76
N TRP A 194 3.91 -5.28 -9.48
CA TRP A 194 4.12 -6.61 -8.94
C TRP A 194 4.63 -7.56 -10.03
N SER A 195 5.34 -8.58 -9.61
CA SER A 195 5.78 -9.66 -10.49
C SER A 195 4.94 -10.91 -10.21
N PRO A 196 4.37 -11.56 -11.23
CA PRO A 196 3.81 -12.88 -11.07
C PRO A 196 4.90 -13.88 -10.65
N SER A 197 4.52 -15.04 -10.12
CA SER A 197 5.47 -16.03 -9.61
C SER A 197 6.52 -16.45 -10.65
N ARG A 198 6.13 -16.54 -11.91
CA ARG A 198 7.03 -16.90 -13.03
C ARG A 198 7.92 -15.75 -13.49
N ARG A 199 7.56 -14.51 -13.18
CA ARG A 199 8.25 -13.30 -13.67
C ARG A 199 8.41 -13.30 -15.19
N ASP A 200 7.38 -13.74 -15.90
CA ASP A 200 7.40 -14.04 -17.33
C ASP A 200 6.74 -12.97 -18.21
N GLN A 201 6.40 -11.83 -17.62
CA GLN A 201 5.86 -10.73 -18.41
C GLN A 201 6.95 -10.04 -19.24
N PRO A 202 6.60 -9.50 -20.43
CA PRO A 202 7.58 -8.88 -21.32
C PRO A 202 8.12 -7.55 -20.80
N THR A 203 7.61 -7.06 -19.66
CA THR A 203 7.96 -5.77 -19.09
C THR A 203 8.65 -5.91 -17.73
N ALA A 204 9.49 -4.92 -17.44
CA ALA A 204 10.10 -4.67 -16.14
C ALA A 204 9.67 -3.28 -15.68
N ASN A 205 9.25 -3.13 -14.43
CA ASN A 205 8.86 -1.82 -13.93
C ASN A 205 9.44 -1.53 -12.55
N SER A 206 9.59 -0.24 -12.24
CA SER A 206 10.07 0.23 -10.94
C SER A 206 9.47 1.58 -10.59
N GLY A 207 9.12 1.79 -9.35
CA GLY A 207 8.94 3.14 -8.82
C GLY A 207 10.29 3.88 -8.89
N ILE A 208 10.28 5.12 -9.37
CA ILE A 208 11.40 6.05 -9.29
C ILE A 208 10.90 7.24 -8.49
N VAL A 209 11.43 7.39 -7.31
CA VAL A 209 10.85 8.28 -6.30
C VAL A 209 11.87 9.26 -5.74
N VAL A 210 11.35 10.38 -5.29
CA VAL A 210 12.11 11.51 -4.73
C VAL A 210 11.70 11.69 -3.28
N GLU A 211 12.64 11.95 -2.42
CA GLU A 211 12.40 12.24 -1.01
C GLU A 211 11.51 13.48 -0.84
N VAL A 212 10.45 13.35 -0.06
CA VAL A 212 9.52 14.42 0.34
C VAL A 212 9.77 14.75 1.81
N ARG A 213 10.20 15.98 2.06
CA ARG A 213 10.60 16.50 3.38
C ARG A 213 9.50 17.39 3.98
N PRO A 214 9.52 17.68 5.28
CA PRO A 214 8.51 18.49 5.94
C PRO A 214 8.25 19.87 5.28
N GLU A 215 9.29 20.51 4.77
CA GLU A 215 9.14 21.80 4.08
C GLU A 215 8.30 21.72 2.80
N ASN A 216 8.19 20.55 2.17
CA ASN A 216 7.48 20.37 0.91
C ASN A 216 5.94 20.36 1.08
N PHE A 217 5.44 20.05 2.28
CA PHE A 217 4.00 20.00 2.55
C PHE A 217 3.52 21.07 3.54
N ARG A 218 4.33 22.11 3.80
CA ARG A 218 3.97 23.25 4.69
C ARG A 218 2.68 23.98 4.29
N LYS A 219 2.32 23.97 3.01
CA LYS A 219 1.07 24.59 2.53
C LYS A 219 -0.19 23.98 3.15
N PHE A 220 -0.10 22.76 3.68
CA PHE A 220 -1.19 22.09 4.42
C PHE A 220 -1.16 22.39 5.93
N GLY A 221 -0.37 23.35 6.37
CA GLY A 221 -0.24 23.76 7.76
C GLY A 221 0.63 22.83 8.60
N ASN A 222 0.51 22.97 9.92
CA ASN A 222 1.25 22.18 10.90
C ASN A 222 0.47 20.94 11.36
N SER A 223 -0.54 20.51 10.60
CA SER A 223 -1.29 19.30 10.90
C SER A 223 -0.40 18.05 10.77
N PRO A 224 -0.51 17.07 11.66
CA PRO A 224 0.17 15.78 11.50
C PRO A 224 -0.30 15.02 10.25
N LEU A 225 -1.41 15.42 9.63
CA LEU A 225 -1.94 14.89 8.38
C LEU A 225 -1.43 15.65 7.14
N ALA A 226 -0.62 16.69 7.29
CA ALA A 226 -0.17 17.54 6.17
C ALA A 226 0.53 16.74 5.05
N ALA A 227 1.36 15.76 5.40
CA ALA A 227 2.02 14.89 4.45
C ALA A 227 1.04 13.97 3.71
N MET A 228 0.00 13.48 4.38
CA MET A 228 -1.08 12.70 3.80
C MET A 228 -1.90 13.51 2.79
N TYR A 229 -2.25 14.76 3.12
CA TYR A 229 -2.96 15.65 2.21
C TYR A 229 -2.13 16.05 0.99
N PHE A 230 -0.82 16.24 1.17
CA PHE A 230 0.10 16.45 0.05
C PHE A 230 0.10 15.24 -0.92
N GLN A 231 0.18 14.04 -0.39
CA GLN A 231 0.12 12.80 -1.17
C GLN A 231 -1.21 12.72 -1.94
N GLN A 232 -2.31 12.98 -1.27
CA GLN A 232 -3.67 12.94 -1.83
C GLN A 232 -3.86 13.96 -2.97
N GLU A 233 -3.34 15.18 -2.81
CA GLU A 233 -3.42 16.20 -3.88
C GLU A 233 -2.76 15.73 -5.17
N VAL A 234 -1.60 15.07 -5.09
CA VAL A 234 -0.91 14.56 -6.28
C VAL A 234 -1.69 13.42 -6.94
N GLU A 235 -2.27 12.52 -6.14
CA GLU A 235 -3.10 11.42 -6.63
C GLU A 235 -4.37 11.91 -7.32
N GLN A 236 -5.00 12.97 -6.79
CA GLN A 236 -6.16 13.62 -7.38
C GLN A 236 -5.81 14.36 -8.68
N LYS A 237 -4.66 15.05 -8.74
CA LYS A 237 -4.16 15.66 -9.98
C LYS A 237 -3.91 14.60 -11.06
N ALA A 238 -3.36 13.45 -10.71
CA ALA A 238 -3.18 12.34 -11.64
C ALA A 238 -4.51 11.81 -12.17
N TRP A 239 -5.52 11.67 -11.30
CA TRP A 239 -6.88 11.27 -11.70
C TRP A 239 -7.53 12.28 -12.66
N LEU A 240 -7.43 13.57 -12.38
CA LEU A 240 -7.94 14.64 -13.25
C LEU A 240 -7.27 14.60 -14.62
N ALA A 241 -5.93 14.52 -14.64
CA ALA A 241 -5.14 14.48 -15.85
C ALA A 241 -5.35 13.18 -16.67
N GLY A 242 -5.65 12.05 -16.00
CA GLY A 242 -6.04 10.79 -16.60
C GLY A 242 -7.48 10.72 -17.14
N GLY A 243 -8.21 11.85 -17.16
CA GLY A 243 -9.57 11.91 -17.69
C GLY A 243 -10.65 11.46 -16.70
N ARG A 244 -10.39 11.56 -15.41
CA ARG A 244 -11.29 11.20 -14.30
C ARG A 244 -11.69 9.72 -14.29
N THR A 245 -10.78 8.89 -14.73
CA THR A 245 -10.88 7.43 -14.71
C THR A 245 -9.66 6.83 -14.01
N GLN A 246 -9.49 5.51 -14.08
CA GLN A 246 -8.24 4.86 -13.65
C GLN A 246 -7.15 4.87 -14.74
N THR A 247 -7.37 5.57 -15.86
CA THR A 247 -6.33 5.83 -16.87
C THR A 247 -5.22 6.70 -16.26
N VAL A 248 -3.98 6.31 -16.48
CA VAL A 248 -2.81 6.97 -15.89
C VAL A 248 -2.21 8.00 -16.86
N PRO A 249 -1.92 9.24 -16.42
CA PRO A 249 -1.14 10.18 -17.20
C PRO A 249 0.31 9.67 -17.36
N ALA A 250 0.83 9.73 -18.59
CA ALA A 250 2.11 9.13 -18.92
C ALA A 250 2.90 9.93 -19.99
N GLN A 251 4.20 9.71 -20.03
CA GLN A 251 5.12 10.21 -21.08
C GLN A 251 6.19 9.16 -21.39
N ARG A 252 6.74 9.21 -22.60
CA ARG A 252 8.00 8.51 -22.89
C ARG A 252 9.13 9.07 -22.02
N LEU A 253 10.06 8.25 -21.61
CA LEU A 253 11.09 8.65 -20.64
C LEU A 253 11.95 9.83 -21.09
N ILE A 254 12.39 9.86 -22.35
CA ILE A 254 13.21 10.98 -22.87
C ILE A 254 12.35 12.25 -23.01
N ASP A 255 11.10 12.11 -23.45
CA ASP A 255 10.18 13.24 -23.57
C ASP A 255 9.90 13.86 -22.20
N PHE A 256 9.62 13.02 -21.19
CA PHE A 256 9.49 13.45 -19.80
C PHE A 256 10.71 14.26 -19.34
N SER A 257 11.91 13.70 -19.57
CA SER A 257 13.16 14.33 -19.14
C SER A 257 13.48 15.63 -19.90
N SER A 258 12.92 15.79 -21.10
CA SER A 258 13.09 16.98 -21.94
C SER A 258 11.94 17.99 -21.78
N GLY A 259 10.93 17.70 -20.97
CA GLY A 259 9.75 18.54 -20.79
C GLY A 259 8.90 18.63 -22.06
N LYS A 260 8.80 17.55 -22.84
CA LYS A 260 8.04 17.49 -24.09
C LYS A 260 6.85 16.55 -23.95
N LEU A 261 5.69 16.96 -24.42
CA LEU A 261 4.55 16.05 -24.56
C LEU A 261 4.91 14.93 -25.55
N SER A 262 4.64 13.69 -25.18
CA SER A 262 4.84 12.55 -26.08
C SER A 262 3.76 12.50 -27.16
N ALA A 263 4.17 12.40 -28.43
CA ALA A 263 3.23 12.30 -29.55
C ALA A 263 2.45 10.98 -29.55
N ASP A 264 3.11 9.92 -29.07
CA ASP A 264 2.54 8.58 -28.89
C ASP A 264 3.12 7.93 -27.61
N LEU A 265 2.52 6.83 -27.19
CA LEU A 265 2.98 6.06 -26.03
C LEU A 265 3.19 4.60 -26.41
N PRO A 266 4.21 3.92 -25.86
CA PRO A 266 4.39 2.49 -26.08
C PRO A 266 3.28 1.68 -25.42
N VAL A 267 3.16 0.41 -25.81
CA VAL A 267 2.29 -0.54 -25.14
C VAL A 267 2.74 -0.69 -23.67
N THR A 268 1.80 -0.70 -22.76
CA THR A 268 2.04 -0.82 -21.32
C THR A 268 1.35 -2.05 -20.74
N SER A 269 1.88 -2.56 -19.65
CA SER A 269 1.23 -3.61 -18.85
C SER A 269 0.06 -3.09 -18.01
N TYR A 270 -0.09 -1.77 -17.86
CA TYR A 270 -1.15 -1.16 -17.07
C TYR A 270 -2.51 -1.28 -17.77
N LYS A 271 -3.35 -2.19 -17.30
CA LYS A 271 -4.60 -2.55 -17.96
C LYS A 271 -5.66 -1.44 -18.10
N PRO A 272 -5.83 -0.51 -17.12
CA PRO A 272 -6.78 0.58 -17.28
C PRO A 272 -6.42 1.58 -18.40
N GLY A 273 -5.20 1.50 -18.94
CA GLY A 273 -4.72 2.36 -20.01
C GLY A 273 -3.96 3.60 -19.56
N ILE A 274 -3.27 4.21 -20.51
CA ILE A 274 -2.46 5.42 -20.30
C ILE A 274 -2.88 6.52 -21.26
N THR A 275 -2.66 7.76 -20.87
CA THR A 275 -2.89 8.93 -21.73
C THR A 275 -1.68 9.85 -21.71
N SER A 276 -1.32 10.40 -22.89
CA SER A 276 -0.20 11.34 -23.01
C SER A 276 -0.57 12.66 -22.35
N VAL A 277 0.17 13.01 -21.29
CA VAL A 277 0.02 14.25 -20.54
C VAL A 277 1.40 14.73 -20.13
N GLU A 278 1.64 16.03 -20.16
CA GLU A 278 2.86 16.62 -19.59
C GLU A 278 2.84 16.47 -18.06
N LEU A 279 3.66 15.56 -17.53
CA LEU A 279 3.64 15.18 -16.11
C LEU A 279 4.10 16.31 -15.16
N GLY A 280 4.68 17.37 -15.67
CA GLY A 280 4.93 18.61 -14.92
C GLY A 280 3.67 19.28 -14.42
N SER A 281 2.50 19.05 -15.04
CA SER A 281 1.19 19.53 -14.57
C SER A 281 0.61 18.70 -13.42
N VAL A 282 1.07 17.47 -13.26
CA VAL A 282 0.60 16.50 -12.25
C VAL A 282 1.51 16.50 -11.02
N LEU A 283 2.80 16.39 -11.25
CA LEU A 283 3.80 16.28 -10.19
C LEU A 283 4.15 17.65 -9.60
N PRO A 284 4.42 17.74 -8.29
CA PRO A 284 5.04 18.93 -7.72
C PRO A 284 6.34 19.29 -8.45
N GLU A 285 6.57 20.59 -8.67
CA GLU A 285 7.69 21.08 -9.48
C GLU A 285 9.05 20.50 -9.03
N PHE A 286 9.31 20.47 -7.74
CA PHE A 286 10.58 19.93 -7.22
C PHE A 286 10.75 18.44 -7.51
N ILE A 287 9.67 17.63 -7.46
CA ILE A 287 9.69 16.22 -7.83
C ILE A 287 9.95 16.07 -9.33
N HIS A 288 9.18 16.78 -10.14
CA HIS A 288 9.32 16.76 -11.59
C HIS A 288 10.75 17.07 -12.04
N LYS A 289 11.31 18.22 -11.61
CA LYS A 289 12.67 18.64 -11.96
C LYS A 289 13.74 17.68 -11.43
N THR A 290 13.58 17.16 -10.22
CA THR A 290 14.52 16.21 -9.63
C THR A 290 14.50 14.89 -10.38
N LEU A 291 13.33 14.39 -10.79
CA LEU A 291 13.21 13.18 -11.61
C LEU A 291 13.81 13.35 -13.00
N GLN A 292 13.59 14.49 -13.67
CA GLN A 292 14.19 14.76 -14.99
C GLN A 292 15.72 14.62 -14.95
N LYS A 293 16.37 15.24 -13.97
CA LYS A 293 17.84 15.12 -13.77
C LYS A 293 18.23 13.71 -13.32
N GLY A 294 17.44 13.10 -12.43
CA GLY A 294 17.67 11.75 -11.91
C GLY A 294 17.70 10.70 -13.03
N PHE A 295 16.76 10.74 -13.97
CA PHE A 295 16.75 9.83 -15.11
C PHE A 295 17.96 10.01 -16.04
N GLN A 296 18.41 11.23 -16.26
CA GLN A 296 19.63 11.49 -17.01
C GLN A 296 20.87 10.88 -16.32
N GLU A 297 20.98 11.05 -15.00
CA GLU A 297 22.07 10.46 -14.20
C GLU A 297 21.98 8.92 -14.16
N PHE A 298 20.77 8.35 -14.16
CA PHE A 298 20.57 6.91 -14.27
C PHE A 298 21.06 6.38 -15.62
N GLY A 299 20.77 7.09 -16.71
CA GLY A 299 21.27 6.74 -18.06
C GLY A 299 22.80 6.71 -18.16
N LYS A 300 23.50 7.58 -17.42
CA LYS A 300 24.98 7.56 -17.35
C LYS A 300 25.52 6.35 -16.60
N SER A 301 24.82 5.94 -15.52
CA SER A 301 25.26 4.81 -14.68
C SER A 301 24.84 3.46 -15.25
N MET A 302 23.70 3.42 -15.94
CA MET A 302 23.10 2.22 -16.52
C MET A 302 22.82 2.49 -18.00
N ARG A 303 23.88 2.28 -18.81
CA ARG A 303 23.85 2.62 -20.25
C ARG A 303 22.74 1.84 -20.96
N GLY A 304 21.85 2.56 -21.68
CA GLY A 304 20.68 2.01 -22.36
C GLY A 304 19.38 2.17 -21.57
N TYR A 305 19.43 2.45 -20.28
CA TYR A 305 18.24 2.68 -19.45
C TYR A 305 17.44 3.92 -19.89
N PHE A 306 18.13 4.99 -20.27
CA PHE A 306 17.54 6.25 -20.71
C PHE A 306 17.14 6.15 -22.19
N THR A 307 15.90 5.75 -22.45
CA THR A 307 15.37 5.44 -23.78
C THR A 307 13.89 5.82 -23.92
N ASN A 308 13.43 6.06 -25.15
CA ASN A 308 12.00 6.24 -25.48
C ASN A 308 11.23 4.94 -25.64
N GLU A 309 11.87 3.79 -25.51
CA GLU A 309 11.16 2.52 -25.34
C GLU A 309 10.51 2.41 -23.95
N ALA A 310 11.00 3.19 -23.00
CA ALA A 310 10.44 3.26 -21.64
C ALA A 310 9.32 4.29 -21.53
N VAL A 311 8.34 3.99 -20.67
CA VAL A 311 7.24 4.87 -20.36
C VAL A 311 7.14 5.16 -18.86
N VAL A 312 6.89 6.42 -18.54
CA VAL A 312 6.77 6.97 -17.18
C VAL A 312 5.28 7.18 -16.87
N HIS A 313 4.80 6.57 -15.80
CA HIS A 313 3.41 6.62 -15.33
C HIS A 313 3.34 7.44 -14.03
N ALA A 314 2.47 8.41 -13.91
CA ALA A 314 2.22 9.14 -12.67
C ALA A 314 0.87 8.71 -12.03
N THR A 315 0.84 8.38 -10.73
CA THR A 315 1.88 8.64 -9.75
C THR A 315 2.19 7.40 -8.91
N GLU A 316 3.44 7.23 -8.51
CA GLU A 316 3.88 6.31 -7.46
C GLU A 316 3.97 7.11 -6.15
N SER A 317 2.96 7.01 -5.30
CA SER A 317 2.82 7.86 -4.10
C SER A 317 2.83 7.06 -2.80
N ARG A 318 2.61 5.74 -2.87
CA ARG A 318 2.40 4.87 -1.72
C ARG A 318 3.65 4.06 -1.33
N THR A 319 4.82 4.70 -1.31
CA THR A 319 6.10 4.06 -0.97
C THR A 319 6.25 3.78 0.52
N SER A 320 5.68 4.64 1.36
CA SER A 320 5.66 4.49 2.82
C SER A 320 4.57 5.37 3.42
N SER A 321 4.24 5.13 4.70
CA SER A 321 3.28 5.96 5.41
C SER A 321 3.71 7.42 5.47
N PRO A 322 2.84 8.39 5.11
CA PRO A 322 3.07 9.81 5.32
C PRO A 322 2.82 10.24 6.78
N VAL A 323 2.34 9.33 7.61
CA VAL A 323 2.01 9.55 9.02
C VAL A 323 2.75 8.51 9.86
N ARG A 324 3.24 8.93 11.02
CA ARG A 324 3.71 8.04 12.08
C ARG A 324 2.72 8.05 13.23
N ILE A 325 2.45 6.88 13.80
CA ILE A 325 1.71 6.72 15.04
C ILE A 325 2.75 6.39 16.11
N PRO A 326 3.18 7.36 16.96
CA PRO A 326 4.31 7.16 17.85
C PRO A 326 4.04 6.11 18.92
N ARG A 327 5.05 5.30 19.22
CA ARG A 327 5.02 4.29 20.27
C ARG A 327 6.31 4.27 21.07
N ASP A 328 6.25 3.81 22.27
CA ASP A 328 7.43 3.56 23.11
C ASP A 328 8.30 2.44 22.50
N ARG A 329 9.61 2.55 22.66
CA ARG A 329 10.57 1.62 22.03
C ARG A 329 10.68 0.27 22.71
N GLU A 330 10.36 0.20 24.00
CA GLU A 330 10.48 -1.01 24.82
C GLU A 330 9.14 -1.75 24.93
N SER A 331 8.08 -1.03 25.32
CA SER A 331 6.74 -1.61 25.48
C SER A 331 5.97 -1.75 24.18
N PHE A 332 6.32 -1.01 23.13
CA PHE A 332 5.60 -0.87 21.87
C PHE A 332 4.18 -0.29 22.02
N GLU A 333 3.79 0.13 23.21
CA GLU A 333 2.53 0.85 23.40
C GLU A 333 2.61 2.26 22.84
N HIS A 334 1.47 2.76 22.39
CA HIS A 334 1.33 4.16 21.97
C HIS A 334 1.71 5.11 23.12
N VAL A 335 2.46 6.17 22.81
CA VAL A 335 3.02 7.09 23.83
C VAL A 335 1.98 7.75 24.76
N GLN A 336 0.70 7.80 24.34
CA GLN A 336 -0.38 8.44 25.06
C GLN A 336 -1.44 7.44 25.52
N ILE A 337 -1.67 6.35 24.79
CA ILE A 337 -2.78 5.41 25.03
C ILE A 337 -2.22 4.03 25.37
N LYS A 338 -2.39 3.62 26.62
CA LYS A 338 -2.03 2.28 27.08
C LYS A 338 -2.86 1.21 26.41
N GLY A 339 -2.26 0.08 26.09
CA GLY A 339 -2.91 -1.05 25.44
C GLY A 339 -3.11 -0.88 23.94
N LEU A 340 -2.74 0.26 23.34
CA LEU A 340 -2.72 0.46 21.89
C LEU A 340 -1.30 0.22 21.35
N TYR A 341 -1.14 -0.70 20.41
CA TYR A 341 0.14 -1.08 19.79
C TYR A 341 0.16 -0.69 18.32
N PRO A 342 0.71 0.50 17.97
CA PRO A 342 0.89 0.89 16.57
C PRO A 342 1.88 -0.04 15.88
N CYS A 343 1.52 -0.61 14.73
CA CYS A 343 2.25 -1.71 14.10
C CYS A 343 2.44 -1.52 12.60
N GLY A 344 3.58 -1.95 12.11
CA GLY A 344 3.88 -2.13 10.70
C GLY A 344 4.04 -0.83 9.90
N GLU A 345 3.78 -0.92 8.60
CA GLU A 345 3.91 0.21 7.67
C GLU A 345 2.97 1.36 7.99
N GLY A 346 1.72 1.07 8.38
CA GLY A 346 0.74 2.08 8.73
C GLY A 346 1.16 2.96 9.90
N ALA A 347 1.81 2.37 10.89
CA ALA A 347 2.35 3.10 12.03
C ALA A 347 3.71 3.77 11.74
N GLY A 348 4.31 3.51 10.57
CA GLY A 348 5.58 4.10 10.14
C GLY A 348 6.82 3.40 10.67
N TYR A 349 6.73 2.12 11.07
CA TYR A 349 7.83 1.31 11.62
C TYR A 349 8.36 0.22 10.69
N ALA A 350 7.71 0.01 9.54
CA ALA A 350 8.14 -0.93 8.52
C ALA A 350 8.11 -0.28 7.14
N GLY A 351 8.87 -0.82 6.20
CA GLY A 351 8.94 -0.35 4.82
C GLY A 351 8.83 -1.49 3.80
N GLY A 352 8.24 -2.62 4.18
CA GLY A 352 8.02 -3.77 3.30
C GLY A 352 7.44 -4.97 4.03
N ILE A 353 7.07 -6.00 3.28
CA ILE A 353 6.30 -7.17 3.76
C ILE A 353 6.99 -7.86 4.94
N VAL A 354 8.29 -8.20 4.79
CA VAL A 354 9.03 -8.92 5.83
C VAL A 354 9.20 -8.08 7.09
N SER A 355 9.57 -6.81 6.95
CA SER A 355 9.73 -5.92 8.11
C SER A 355 8.40 -5.66 8.83
N ALA A 356 7.28 -5.60 8.09
CA ALA A 356 5.95 -5.46 8.68
C ALA A 356 5.53 -6.73 9.45
N ALA A 357 5.86 -7.91 8.93
CA ALA A 357 5.60 -9.18 9.61
C ALA A 357 6.40 -9.29 10.93
N ILE A 358 7.70 -9.00 10.89
CA ILE A 358 8.56 -8.99 12.10
C ILE A 358 8.05 -7.98 13.13
N ASP A 359 7.64 -6.80 12.69
CA ASP A 359 7.08 -5.78 13.59
C ASP A 359 5.76 -6.24 14.22
N GLY A 360 4.92 -6.95 13.44
CA GLY A 360 3.68 -7.56 13.91
C GLY A 360 3.91 -8.61 15.01
N GLU A 361 4.89 -9.49 14.81
CA GLU A 361 5.30 -10.50 15.79
C GLU A 361 5.75 -9.83 17.10
N ARG A 362 6.64 -8.84 17.03
CA ARG A 362 7.11 -8.10 18.21
C ARG A 362 5.99 -7.36 18.94
N CYS A 363 5.06 -6.73 18.21
CA CYS A 363 3.90 -6.10 18.82
C CYS A 363 3.02 -7.12 19.56
N ALA A 364 2.84 -8.31 19.00
CA ALA A 364 2.07 -9.38 19.62
C ALA A 364 2.74 -9.90 20.90
N GLU A 365 4.06 -10.15 20.87
CA GLU A 365 4.83 -10.55 22.04
C GLU A 365 4.68 -9.53 23.18
N LYS A 366 4.87 -8.22 22.89
CA LYS A 366 4.72 -7.17 23.89
C LYS A 366 3.30 -7.06 24.45
N ALA A 367 2.28 -7.26 23.60
CA ALA A 367 0.90 -7.26 24.06
C ALA A 367 0.61 -8.44 25.00
N VAL A 368 1.19 -9.63 24.72
CA VAL A 368 1.05 -10.81 25.59
C VAL A 368 1.81 -10.64 26.90
N GLU A 369 3.07 -10.16 26.87
CA GLU A 369 3.84 -9.84 28.09
C GLU A 369 3.05 -8.91 29.03
N ALA A 370 2.42 -7.87 28.46
CA ALA A 370 1.64 -6.91 29.23
C ALA A 370 0.28 -7.47 29.73
N LEU A 371 -0.25 -8.55 29.14
CA LEU A 371 -1.41 -9.27 29.65
C LEU A 371 -1.04 -10.19 30.83
N ALA A 372 0.13 -10.80 30.80
CA ALA A 372 0.60 -11.70 31.85
C ALA A 372 0.94 -10.98 33.17
N GLN A 373 1.04 -9.64 33.15
CA GLN A 373 1.33 -8.80 34.32
C GLN A 373 0.07 -8.28 35.03
N ILE A 374 -1.12 -8.60 34.52
CA ILE A 374 -2.42 -8.21 35.08
C ILE A 374 -3.03 -9.40 35.87
#